data_fe55c6ca6f85aaf074f39e6fe6c959fa
#
_entry.id   fe55c6ca6f85aaf074f39e6fe6c959fa
#
_cell.length_a   1.000
_cell.length_b   1.000
_cell.length_c   1.000
_cell.angle_alpha   90.00
_cell.angle_beta   90.00
_cell.angle_gamma   90.00
#
_symmetry.space_group_name_H-M   'P 1'
#
loop_
_entity.id
_entity.type
_entity.pdbx_description
1 polymer ?
#
loop_
_entity_poly.entity_id
_entity_poly.type
_entity_poly.pdbx_seq_one_letter_code
_entity_poly.pdbx_strand_id
1 'polypeptide(L)'
;MNYSEKKNGKSPDESKAETTIIMLPSDANPKGNVFGGVILKHVDLIAGLVAKRHAGHANVVTASIDKMSFLKPIFIGNAVILSARINYVKRSSMEIEVRIQAEDLDDNTTVHAGTAIVTLVAIDKYGKPTAVPSLILDNDDNKRRFQEGETRMKSRLNETAKI
;
A
#
# COMPACT_ATOMS: atom_id res chain seq x y z
N MET A 1 28.73 -25.87 13.09
CA MET A 1 28.41 -25.12 11.88
C MET A 1 27.69 -23.87 12.30
N ASN A 2 28.35 -22.72 12.18
CA ASN A 2 27.75 -21.42 12.51
C ASN A 2 26.70 -21.05 11.43
N TYR A 3 25.43 -21.20 11.76
CA TYR A 3 24.39 -20.50 11.06
C TYR A 3 24.55 -19.01 11.42
N SER A 4 25.21 -18.25 10.54
CA SER A 4 25.26 -16.81 10.62
C SER A 4 23.82 -16.31 10.69
N GLU A 5 23.52 -15.56 11.75
CA GLU A 5 22.29 -14.77 11.89
C GLU A 5 22.14 -13.90 10.62
N LYS A 6 21.35 -14.37 9.66
CA LYS A 6 20.86 -13.50 8.60
C LYS A 6 20.10 -12.40 9.31
N LYS A 7 20.59 -11.16 9.22
CA LYS A 7 19.83 -9.97 9.63
C LYS A 7 18.42 -10.14 9.09
N ASN A 8 17.46 -10.33 9.96
CA ASN A 8 16.05 -10.57 9.62
C ASN A 8 15.37 -9.30 9.08
N GLY A 9 16.05 -8.56 8.22
CA GLY A 9 15.58 -7.31 7.60
C GLY A 9 15.40 -7.47 6.10
N LYS A 10 14.49 -6.68 5.53
CA LYS A 10 14.16 -6.65 4.11
C LYS A 10 14.08 -5.21 3.61
N SER A 11 14.68 -4.94 2.47
CA SER A 11 14.55 -3.60 1.85
C SER A 11 13.11 -3.38 1.35
N PRO A 12 12.59 -2.13 1.44
CA PRO A 12 11.32 -1.79 0.82
C PRO A 12 11.24 -2.14 -0.67
N ASP A 13 12.36 -2.07 -1.38
CA ASP A 13 12.42 -2.37 -2.82
C ASP A 13 12.19 -3.84 -3.16
N GLU A 14 12.46 -4.76 -2.22
CA GLU A 14 12.25 -6.20 -2.45
C GLU A 14 10.78 -6.60 -2.51
N SER A 15 9.88 -5.77 -1.99
CA SER A 15 8.44 -6.05 -1.95
C SER A 15 7.58 -5.10 -2.77
N LYS A 16 8.13 -3.97 -3.26
CA LYS A 16 7.38 -3.00 -4.08
C LYS A 16 6.70 -3.67 -5.27
N ALA A 17 5.58 -3.10 -5.70
CA ALA A 17 4.80 -3.56 -6.84
C ALA A 17 4.22 -2.40 -7.63
N GLU A 18 4.04 -2.63 -8.92
CA GLU A 18 3.32 -1.73 -9.81
C GLU A 18 2.37 -2.52 -10.69
N THR A 19 1.22 -1.96 -11.00
CA THR A 19 0.25 -2.51 -11.94
C THR A 19 -0.41 -1.40 -12.72
N THR A 20 -0.79 -1.70 -13.97
CA THR A 20 -1.55 -0.79 -14.82
C THR A 20 -2.84 -1.46 -15.26
N ILE A 21 -3.96 -0.75 -15.14
CA ILE A 21 -5.31 -1.27 -15.40
C ILE A 21 -6.06 -0.26 -16.25
N ILE A 22 -6.63 -0.73 -17.36
CA ILE A 22 -7.53 0.08 -18.19
C ILE A 22 -8.89 0.17 -17.51
N MET A 23 -9.42 1.39 -17.37
CA MET A 23 -10.76 1.63 -16.83
C MET A 23 -11.83 1.36 -17.89
N LEU A 24 -12.67 0.37 -17.62
CA LEU A 24 -13.71 -0.10 -18.55
C LEU A 24 -15.03 0.65 -18.32
N PRO A 25 -15.96 0.64 -19.30
CA PRO A 25 -17.30 1.20 -19.09
C PRO A 25 -18.05 0.64 -17.89
N SER A 26 -17.81 -0.63 -17.52
CA SER A 26 -18.34 -1.27 -16.32
C SER A 26 -17.84 -0.67 -15.00
N ASP A 27 -16.75 0.10 -15.03
CA ASP A 27 -16.16 0.76 -13.87
C ASP A 27 -16.74 2.15 -13.61
N ALA A 28 -17.69 2.59 -14.45
CA ALA A 28 -18.27 3.91 -14.36
C ALA A 28 -19.22 4.06 -13.15
N ASN A 29 -19.18 5.25 -12.53
CA ASN A 29 -20.22 5.71 -11.62
C ASN A 29 -21.41 6.31 -12.41
N PRO A 30 -22.53 6.67 -11.75
CA PRO A 30 -23.70 7.24 -12.44
C PRO A 30 -23.43 8.56 -13.20
N LYS A 31 -22.32 9.25 -12.92
CA LYS A 31 -21.91 10.49 -13.61
C LYS A 31 -20.94 10.24 -14.77
N GLY A 32 -20.56 8.99 -15.04
CA GLY A 32 -19.68 8.61 -16.15
C GLY A 32 -18.18 8.64 -15.82
N ASN A 33 -17.79 9.00 -14.61
CA ASN A 33 -16.40 8.87 -14.13
C ASN A 33 -16.16 7.50 -13.54
N VAL A 34 -14.90 7.15 -13.29
CA VAL A 34 -14.55 5.89 -12.60
C VAL A 34 -15.11 5.91 -11.17
N PHE A 35 -15.78 4.83 -10.79
CA PHE A 35 -16.28 4.64 -9.44
C PHE A 35 -15.13 4.46 -8.45
N GLY A 36 -15.10 5.29 -7.39
CA GLY A 36 -14.02 5.28 -6.40
C GLY A 36 -13.80 3.91 -5.73
N GLY A 37 -14.85 3.12 -5.58
CA GLY A 37 -14.77 1.75 -5.06
C GLY A 37 -13.97 0.79 -5.95
N VAL A 38 -13.95 1.01 -7.27
CA VAL A 38 -13.10 0.25 -8.20
C VAL A 38 -11.62 0.52 -7.91
N ILE A 39 -11.27 1.79 -7.77
CA ILE A 39 -9.88 2.18 -7.42
C ILE A 39 -9.50 1.62 -6.05
N LEU A 40 -10.39 1.73 -5.07
CA LEU A 40 -10.18 1.21 -3.72
C LEU A 40 -9.91 -0.31 -3.70
N LYS A 41 -10.67 -1.08 -4.48
CA LYS A 41 -10.44 -2.51 -4.67
C LYS A 41 -9.03 -2.80 -5.15
N HIS A 42 -8.57 -2.10 -6.18
CA HIS A 42 -7.23 -2.31 -6.74
C HIS A 42 -6.12 -1.82 -5.80
N VAL A 43 -6.35 -0.75 -5.05
CA VAL A 43 -5.46 -0.30 -3.97
C VAL A 43 -5.28 -1.38 -2.92
N ASP A 44 -6.37 -1.99 -2.45
CA ASP A 44 -6.32 -3.06 -1.46
C ASP A 44 -5.56 -4.29 -1.98
N LEU A 45 -5.81 -4.68 -3.22
CA LEU A 45 -5.14 -5.82 -3.85
C LEU A 45 -3.62 -5.63 -3.97
N ILE A 46 -3.18 -4.46 -4.46
CA ILE A 46 -1.73 -4.21 -4.63
C ILE A 46 -1.03 -4.01 -3.27
N ALA A 47 -1.71 -3.38 -2.30
CA ALA A 47 -1.19 -3.26 -0.94
C ALA A 47 -1.03 -4.64 -0.28
N GLY A 48 -2.00 -5.53 -0.45
CA GLY A 48 -1.94 -6.92 -0.01
C GLY A 48 -0.78 -7.69 -0.65
N LEU A 49 -0.52 -7.49 -1.94
CA LEU A 49 0.61 -8.10 -2.64
C LEU A 49 1.96 -7.65 -2.03
N VAL A 50 2.14 -6.35 -1.81
CA VAL A 50 3.37 -5.81 -1.20
C VAL A 50 3.56 -6.35 0.22
N ALA A 51 2.51 -6.32 1.04
CA ALA A 51 2.54 -6.84 2.39
C ALA A 51 2.87 -8.34 2.43
N LYS A 52 2.28 -9.14 1.52
CA LYS A 52 2.54 -10.58 1.42
C LYS A 52 3.98 -10.87 0.98
N ARG A 53 4.52 -10.12 0.02
CA ARG A 53 5.93 -10.23 -0.39
C ARG A 53 6.87 -9.92 0.77
N HIS A 54 6.53 -8.92 1.59
CA HIS A 54 7.34 -8.54 2.75
C HIS A 54 7.24 -9.57 3.87
N ALA A 55 6.03 -9.99 4.23
CA ALA A 55 5.78 -10.93 5.31
C ALA A 55 6.25 -12.39 5.02
N GLY A 56 6.43 -12.74 3.73
CA GLY A 56 6.88 -14.06 3.34
C GLY A 56 5.81 -15.13 3.57
N HIS A 57 6.03 -16.04 4.52
CA HIS A 57 5.13 -17.17 4.77
C HIS A 57 3.84 -16.82 5.53
N ALA A 58 3.83 -15.72 6.28
CA ALA A 58 2.64 -15.29 7.04
C ALA A 58 1.50 -14.91 6.10
N ASN A 59 0.25 -15.13 6.53
CA ASN A 59 -0.91 -14.54 5.88
C ASN A 59 -1.00 -13.07 6.24
N VAL A 60 -1.66 -12.27 5.40
CA VAL A 60 -1.85 -10.85 5.63
C VAL A 60 -3.33 -10.49 5.50
N VAL A 61 -3.78 -9.58 6.35
CA VAL A 61 -5.14 -9.06 6.33
C VAL A 61 -5.11 -7.54 6.36
N THR A 62 -6.02 -6.90 5.64
CA THR A 62 -6.18 -5.44 5.68
C THR A 62 -6.84 -5.07 7.00
N ALA A 63 -6.15 -4.27 7.79
CA ALA A 63 -6.67 -3.78 9.07
C ALA A 63 -7.40 -2.44 8.90
N SER A 64 -6.87 -1.54 8.08
CA SER A 64 -7.49 -0.24 7.81
C SER A 64 -6.97 0.36 6.50
N ILE A 65 -7.80 1.21 5.91
CA ILE A 65 -7.39 2.17 4.90
C ILE A 65 -7.42 3.53 5.60
N ASP A 66 -6.25 4.00 6.01
CA ASP A 66 -6.12 5.12 6.94
C ASP A 66 -6.32 6.46 6.24
N LYS A 67 -5.99 6.53 4.95
CA LYS A 67 -6.17 7.71 4.13
C LYS A 67 -6.33 7.30 2.67
N MET A 68 -7.31 7.89 2.02
CA MET A 68 -7.50 7.84 0.58
C MET A 68 -7.82 9.24 0.09
N SER A 69 -7.01 9.78 -0.81
CA SER A 69 -7.21 11.10 -1.39
C SER A 69 -7.33 10.98 -2.90
N PHE A 70 -8.41 11.52 -3.46
CA PHE A 70 -8.60 11.71 -4.90
C PHE A 70 -8.30 13.17 -5.23
N LEU A 71 -7.24 13.43 -5.96
CA LEU A 71 -6.79 14.77 -6.31
C LEU A 71 -7.27 15.20 -7.69
N LYS A 72 -7.51 14.23 -8.55
CA LYS A 72 -7.97 14.39 -9.93
C LYS A 72 -9.00 13.32 -10.27
N PRO A 73 -9.98 13.61 -11.12
CA PRO A 73 -10.91 12.61 -11.63
C PRO A 73 -10.16 11.59 -12.49
N ILE A 74 -10.66 10.36 -12.50
CA ILE A 74 -10.21 9.28 -13.37
C ILE A 74 -11.37 8.98 -14.32
N PHE A 75 -11.08 8.92 -15.61
CA PHE A 75 -12.08 8.73 -16.65
C PHE A 75 -12.06 7.31 -17.21
N ILE A 76 -13.20 6.88 -17.74
CA ILE A 76 -13.29 5.64 -18.50
C ILE A 76 -12.34 5.72 -19.70
N GLY A 77 -11.60 4.65 -19.96
CA GLY A 77 -10.55 4.60 -20.99
C GLY A 77 -9.16 5.02 -20.50
N ASN A 78 -9.03 5.67 -19.34
CA ASN A 78 -7.71 5.92 -18.76
C ASN A 78 -7.02 4.62 -18.37
N ALA A 79 -5.69 4.58 -18.48
CA ALA A 79 -4.86 3.59 -17.83
C ALA A 79 -4.51 4.07 -16.42
N VAL A 80 -4.95 3.34 -15.40
CA VAL A 80 -4.62 3.65 -14.00
C VAL A 80 -3.38 2.87 -13.60
N ILE A 81 -2.34 3.60 -13.21
CA ILE A 81 -1.07 3.06 -12.75
C ILE A 81 -1.04 3.15 -11.23
N LEU A 82 -0.92 2.01 -10.57
CA LEU A 82 -0.80 1.89 -9.12
C LEU A 82 0.60 1.44 -8.76
N SER A 83 1.35 2.28 -8.04
CA SER A 83 2.69 1.96 -7.55
C SER A 83 2.63 1.87 -6.03
N ALA A 84 2.93 0.70 -5.48
CA ALA A 84 2.82 0.42 -4.06
C ALA A 84 4.17 0.06 -3.43
N ARG A 85 4.41 0.59 -2.22
CA ARG A 85 5.60 0.29 -1.42
C ARG A 85 5.30 0.29 0.06
N ILE A 86 6.10 -0.47 0.80
CA ILE A 86 6.05 -0.48 2.26
C ILE A 86 6.88 0.69 2.82
N ASN A 87 6.28 1.47 3.73
CA ASN A 87 6.93 2.63 4.36
C ASN A 87 7.33 2.34 5.81
N TYR A 88 6.52 1.58 6.55
CA TYR A 88 6.73 1.35 7.97
C TYR A 88 6.31 -0.06 8.39
N VAL A 89 7.05 -0.63 9.32
CA VAL A 89 6.77 -1.92 9.94
C VAL A 89 6.90 -1.78 11.45
N LYS A 90 5.90 -2.29 12.17
CA LYS A 90 5.99 -2.49 13.62
C LYS A 90 5.55 -3.90 13.93
N ARG A 91 6.43 -4.73 14.43
CA ARG A 91 6.27 -6.15 14.73
C ARG A 91 5.47 -6.95 13.67
N SER A 92 4.14 -6.80 13.62
CA SER A 92 3.22 -7.50 12.72
C SER A 92 2.45 -6.58 11.77
N SER A 93 2.43 -5.27 12.03
CA SER A 93 1.72 -4.27 11.22
C SER A 93 2.64 -3.67 10.18
N MET A 94 2.12 -3.47 8.99
CA MET A 94 2.82 -2.92 7.83
C MET A 94 2.00 -1.78 7.25
N GLU A 95 2.61 -0.61 7.06
CA GLU A 95 2.01 0.50 6.34
C GLU A 95 2.47 0.48 4.89
N ILE A 96 1.53 0.42 3.98
CA ILE A 96 1.75 0.44 2.54
C ILE A 96 1.20 1.75 1.96
N GLU A 97 2.04 2.48 1.23
CA GLU A 97 1.62 3.62 0.42
C GLU A 97 1.34 3.15 -1.00
N VAL A 98 0.21 3.56 -1.55
CA VAL A 98 -0.16 3.32 -2.94
C VAL A 98 -0.34 4.66 -3.64
N ARG A 99 0.53 4.95 -4.59
CA ARG A 99 0.42 6.10 -5.48
C ARG A 99 -0.47 5.73 -6.66
N ILE A 100 -1.42 6.60 -6.99
CA ILE A 100 -2.39 6.41 -8.05
C ILE A 100 -2.13 7.46 -9.12
N GLN A 101 -1.84 7.02 -10.34
CA GLN A 101 -1.70 7.88 -11.51
C GLN A 101 -2.75 7.49 -12.56
N ALA A 102 -3.24 8.46 -13.29
CA ALA A 102 -4.13 8.25 -14.44
C ALA A 102 -3.44 8.74 -15.70
N GLU A 103 -3.31 7.87 -16.67
CA GLU A 103 -2.78 8.15 -18.00
C GLU A 103 -3.93 8.25 -18.98
N ASP A 104 -4.04 9.38 -19.67
CA ASP A 104 -4.91 9.55 -20.81
C ASP A 104 -4.17 9.02 -22.06
N LEU A 105 -4.72 7.96 -22.66
CA LEU A 105 -4.08 7.29 -23.80
C LEU A 105 -4.28 8.02 -25.12
N ASP A 106 -5.18 9.01 -25.18
CA ASP A 106 -5.43 9.78 -26.40
C ASP A 106 -4.40 10.92 -26.57
N ASP A 107 -4.05 11.59 -25.45
CA ASP A 107 -3.08 12.69 -25.47
C ASP A 107 -1.72 12.35 -24.82
N ASN A 108 -1.55 11.11 -24.31
CA ASN A 108 -0.36 10.63 -23.63
C ASN A 108 0.03 11.47 -22.39
N THR A 109 -0.94 12.08 -21.72
CA THR A 109 -0.71 12.78 -20.47
C THR A 109 -0.91 11.86 -19.26
N THR A 110 -0.04 11.99 -18.25
CA THR A 110 -0.16 11.26 -16.98
C THR A 110 -0.26 12.24 -15.83
N VAL A 111 -1.29 12.09 -15.01
CA VAL A 111 -1.51 12.94 -13.82
C VAL A 111 -1.47 12.11 -12.55
N HIS A 112 -1.00 12.73 -11.46
CA HIS A 112 -1.14 12.16 -10.13
C HIS A 112 -2.60 12.30 -9.68
N ALA A 113 -3.32 11.18 -9.64
CA ALA A 113 -4.76 11.16 -9.35
C ALA A 113 -5.06 10.99 -7.86
N GLY A 114 -4.13 10.42 -7.09
CA GLY A 114 -4.34 10.25 -5.66
C GLY A 114 -3.25 9.45 -4.96
N THR A 115 -3.42 9.32 -3.65
CA THR A 115 -2.56 8.49 -2.79
C THR A 115 -3.41 7.80 -1.73
N ALA A 116 -3.09 6.55 -1.44
CA ALA A 116 -3.71 5.80 -0.36
C ALA A 116 -2.65 5.31 0.63
N ILE A 117 -3.00 5.29 1.91
CA ILE A 117 -2.23 4.68 3.00
C ILE A 117 -3.06 3.54 3.56
N VAL A 118 -2.52 2.33 3.49
CA VAL A 118 -3.19 1.09 3.90
C VAL A 118 -2.36 0.41 4.97
N THR A 119 -3.00 0.00 6.05
CA THR A 119 -2.36 -0.82 7.09
C THR A 119 -2.81 -2.26 6.97
N LEU A 120 -1.84 -3.16 6.85
CA LEU A 120 -2.05 -4.60 6.85
C LEU A 120 -1.34 -5.22 8.04
N VAL A 121 -1.88 -6.36 8.50
CA VAL A 121 -1.33 -7.12 9.62
C VAL A 121 -1.03 -8.53 9.18
N ALA A 122 0.18 -8.99 9.51
CA ALA A 122 0.55 -10.40 9.32
C ALA A 122 -0.05 -11.25 10.44
N ILE A 123 -0.65 -12.37 10.06
CA ILE A 123 -1.29 -13.32 10.97
C ILE A 123 -0.75 -14.74 10.76
N ASP A 124 -0.72 -15.50 11.81
CA ASP A 124 -0.37 -16.92 11.78
C ASP A 124 -1.57 -17.78 11.33
N LYS A 125 -1.36 -19.10 11.31
CA LYS A 125 -2.41 -20.07 10.94
C LYS A 125 -3.63 -20.09 11.88
N TYR A 126 -3.51 -19.48 13.05
CA TYR A 126 -4.58 -19.36 14.04
C TYR A 126 -5.26 -17.96 14.02
N GLY A 127 -4.87 -17.10 13.06
CA GLY A 127 -5.38 -15.74 12.95
C GLY A 127 -4.78 -14.75 13.95
N LYS A 128 -3.69 -15.10 14.63
CA LYS A 128 -3.03 -14.22 15.60
C LYS A 128 -1.90 -13.41 14.93
N PRO A 129 -1.73 -12.14 15.32
CA PRO A 129 -0.65 -11.31 14.79
C PRO A 129 0.73 -11.94 14.98
N THR A 130 1.49 -12.07 13.89
CA THR A 130 2.83 -12.63 13.87
C THR A 130 3.86 -11.63 13.36
N ALA A 131 5.12 -11.76 13.82
CA ALA A 131 6.18 -10.85 13.44
C ALA A 131 6.55 -11.00 11.95
N VAL A 132 6.89 -9.86 11.34
CA VAL A 132 7.41 -9.77 9.98
C VAL A 132 8.86 -9.27 10.00
N PRO A 133 9.63 -9.43 8.91
CA PRO A 133 10.98 -8.85 8.81
C PRO A 133 10.95 -7.34 9.05
N SER A 134 11.95 -6.81 9.75
CA SER A 134 12.15 -5.36 9.88
C SER A 134 12.54 -4.74 8.53
N LEU A 135 12.33 -3.41 8.37
CA LEU A 135 12.81 -2.72 7.18
C LEU A 135 14.30 -2.38 7.29
N ILE A 136 15.03 -2.61 6.21
CA ILE A 136 16.39 -2.09 6.03
C ILE A 136 16.26 -0.69 5.46
N LEU A 137 16.71 0.31 6.22
CA LEU A 137 16.64 1.73 5.87
C LEU A 137 18.01 2.18 5.34
N ASP A 138 18.29 1.83 4.10
CA ASP A 138 19.60 1.96 3.44
C ASP A 138 19.86 3.35 2.82
N ASN A 139 18.83 4.20 2.75
CA ASN A 139 18.93 5.56 2.21
C ASN A 139 18.04 6.55 2.98
N ASP A 140 18.23 7.83 2.75
CA ASP A 140 17.54 8.90 3.48
C ASP A 140 16.04 8.96 3.15
N ASP A 141 15.61 8.60 1.93
CA ASP A 141 14.18 8.54 1.58
C ASP A 141 13.47 7.43 2.35
N ASN A 142 14.08 6.25 2.47
CA ASN A 142 13.55 5.15 3.27
C ASN A 142 13.45 5.52 4.75
N LYS A 143 14.45 6.21 5.31
CA LYS A 143 14.43 6.71 6.69
C LYS A 143 13.32 7.72 6.91
N ARG A 144 13.17 8.70 6.01
CA ARG A 144 12.12 9.72 6.07
C ARG A 144 10.73 9.09 6.03
N ARG A 145 10.48 8.19 5.07
CA ARG A 145 9.20 7.48 4.93
C ARG A 145 8.87 6.63 6.15
N PHE A 146 9.87 5.98 6.72
CA PHE A 146 9.70 5.20 7.94
C PHE A 146 9.29 6.09 9.12
N GLN A 147 9.93 7.23 9.32
CA GLN A 147 9.60 8.18 10.39
C GLN A 147 8.20 8.77 10.22
N GLU A 148 7.83 9.13 8.99
CA GLU A 148 6.48 9.60 8.67
C GLU A 148 5.41 8.51 8.93
N GLY A 149 5.68 7.27 8.54
CA GLY A 149 4.81 6.12 8.78
C GLY A 149 4.66 5.81 10.27
N GLU A 150 5.75 5.90 11.03
CA GLU A 150 5.71 5.75 12.49
C GLU A 150 4.82 6.82 13.14
N THR A 151 4.93 8.06 12.70
CA THR A 151 4.11 9.18 13.19
C THR A 151 2.63 8.95 12.89
N ARG A 152 2.29 8.54 11.67
CA ARG A 152 0.90 8.20 11.30
C ARG A 152 0.35 7.07 12.14
N MET A 153 1.14 6.01 12.35
CA MET A 153 0.75 4.87 13.18
C MET A 153 0.44 5.28 14.63
N LYS A 154 1.29 6.14 15.22
CA LYS A 154 1.07 6.66 16.58
C LYS A 154 -0.20 7.50 16.67
N SER A 155 -0.47 8.38 15.71
CA SER A 155 -1.70 9.18 15.66
C SER A 155 -2.95 8.30 15.59
N ARG A 156 -2.95 7.29 14.72
CA ARG A 156 -4.07 6.36 14.56
C ARG A 156 -4.38 5.60 15.87
N LEU A 157 -3.35 5.10 16.55
CA LEU A 157 -3.53 4.40 17.82
C LEU A 157 -4.14 5.30 18.91
N ASN A 158 -3.76 6.58 18.93
CA ASN A 158 -4.31 7.56 19.86
C ASN A 158 -5.78 7.89 19.56
N GLU A 159 -6.19 7.88 18.27
CA GLU A 159 -7.58 8.10 17.88
C GLU A 159 -8.45 6.89 18.25
N THR A 160 -7.97 5.68 18.01
CA THR A 160 -8.70 4.44 18.35
C THR A 160 -8.88 4.27 19.87
N ALA A 161 -7.94 4.76 20.68
CA ALA A 161 -8.03 4.69 22.14
C ALA A 161 -9.06 5.67 22.75
N LYS A 162 -9.63 6.58 21.93
CA LYS A 162 -10.65 7.58 22.37
C LYS A 162 -12.10 7.16 22.05
N ILE A 163 -12.29 6.02 21.38
CA ILE A 163 -13.58 5.43 21.04
C ILE A 163 -13.88 4.31 22.04
#